data_f766eab1a27373494ee42a54fb1ed8ef
#
_entry.id   f766eab1a27373494ee42a54fb1ed8ef
#
_cell.length_a   1.000
_cell.length_b   1.000
_cell.length_c   1.000
_cell.angle_alpha   90.00
_cell.angle_beta   90.00
_cell.angle_gamma   90.00
#
_symmetry.space_group_name_H-M   'P 1'
#
loop_
_entity.id
_entity.type
_entity.pdbx_description
1 polymer ?
#
loop_
_entity_poly.entity_id
_entity_poly.type
_entity_poly.pdbx_seq_one_letter_code
_entity_poly.pdbx_strand_id
1 'polypeptide(L)'
;MSKLNISIEQLFELGAHFGHRKRFWNPHMEDYIFCEKNNIHIIDLYKTQEKIVELYETFKALSSVGNKVMVVGTKRVASSYVEEFGQKTGMPYISHRWLGGMLTNWKTIKVPINKLLEYEENKSSGQLENMIKKEAVMLEKEMKKLSLVFDGVKDMKGLPDAIFVIDVENEKIAVQEAQKMGIPVYGLVDTNSNPKNLSLIHISEPTRPSS
;
A
#
# COMPACT_ATOMS: atom_id res chain seq x y z
N MET A 1 13.53 -18.07 16.44
CA MET A 1 13.07 -17.37 15.25
C MET A 1 11.65 -17.81 14.98
N SER A 2 10.66 -16.94 15.15
CA SER A 2 9.25 -17.26 14.92
C SER A 2 9.04 -17.47 13.42
N LYS A 3 8.70 -18.69 13.01
CA LYS A 3 8.18 -18.94 11.66
C LYS A 3 6.79 -18.32 11.58
N LEU A 4 6.51 -17.64 10.50
CA LEU A 4 5.15 -17.18 10.20
C LEU A 4 4.30 -18.43 10.00
N ASN A 5 3.34 -18.67 10.91
CA ASN A 5 2.46 -19.85 10.86
C ASN A 5 1.04 -19.36 10.55
N ILE A 6 0.73 -19.24 9.26
CA ILE A 6 -0.61 -18.97 8.78
C ILE A 6 -1.19 -20.28 8.28
N SER A 7 -2.28 -20.75 8.89
CA SER A 7 -2.93 -21.98 8.44
C SER A 7 -3.87 -21.71 7.25
N ILE A 8 -4.12 -22.75 6.47
CA ILE A 8 -5.06 -22.68 5.34
C ILE A 8 -6.47 -22.45 5.85
N GLU A 9 -6.82 -23.03 7.01
CA GLU A 9 -8.11 -22.83 7.65
C GLU A 9 -8.34 -21.34 7.98
N GLN A 10 -7.34 -20.66 8.53
CA GLN A 10 -7.40 -19.23 8.81
C GLN A 10 -7.62 -18.40 7.54
N LEU A 11 -6.89 -18.71 6.46
CA LEU A 11 -7.08 -18.04 5.17
C LEU A 11 -8.49 -18.29 4.61
N PHE A 12 -8.99 -19.50 4.77
CA PHE A 12 -10.34 -19.86 4.32
C PHE A 12 -11.43 -19.12 5.11
N GLU A 13 -11.33 -19.07 6.44
CA GLU A 13 -12.26 -18.35 7.32
C GLU A 13 -12.28 -16.85 7.05
N LEU A 14 -11.13 -16.25 6.70
CA LEU A 14 -11.01 -14.86 6.28
C LEU A 14 -11.56 -14.59 4.88
N GLY A 15 -11.95 -15.63 4.14
CA GLY A 15 -12.49 -15.48 2.78
C GLY A 15 -11.43 -15.21 1.71
N ALA A 16 -10.15 -15.45 2.00
CA ALA A 16 -9.05 -15.20 1.08
C ALA A 16 -9.11 -16.06 -0.22
N HIS A 17 -9.95 -17.07 -0.26
CA HIS A 17 -10.18 -17.92 -1.42
C HIS A 17 -11.14 -17.33 -2.46
N PHE A 18 -11.89 -16.27 -2.12
CA PHE A 18 -12.80 -15.64 -3.07
C PHE A 18 -12.07 -14.66 -3.98
N GLY A 19 -12.12 -14.92 -5.29
CA GLY A 19 -11.69 -13.99 -6.31
C GLY A 19 -12.88 -13.24 -6.95
N HIS A 20 -12.63 -12.59 -8.06
CA HIS A 20 -13.65 -11.85 -8.82
C HIS A 20 -14.56 -12.78 -9.65
N ARG A 21 -15.65 -12.21 -10.16
CA ARG A 21 -16.53 -12.89 -11.12
C ARG A 21 -15.75 -13.19 -12.39
N LYS A 22 -16.06 -14.35 -13.03
CA LYS A 22 -15.43 -14.84 -14.25
C LYS A 22 -15.23 -13.78 -15.34
N ARG A 23 -16.19 -12.88 -15.55
CA ARG A 23 -16.12 -11.83 -16.59
C ARG A 23 -15.01 -10.78 -16.39
N PHE A 24 -14.45 -10.69 -15.20
CA PHE A 24 -13.43 -9.69 -14.83
C PHE A 24 -12.05 -10.28 -14.62
N TRP A 25 -11.89 -11.58 -14.78
CA TRP A 25 -10.63 -12.23 -14.51
C TRP A 25 -9.56 -11.90 -15.56
N ASN A 26 -8.31 -12.01 -15.14
CA ASN A 26 -7.16 -11.87 -16.03
C ASN A 26 -6.62 -13.26 -16.38
N PRO A 27 -6.43 -13.62 -17.66
CA PRO A 27 -5.88 -14.92 -18.06
C PRO A 27 -4.53 -15.26 -17.44
N HIS A 28 -3.71 -14.26 -17.12
CA HIS A 28 -2.42 -14.46 -16.44
C HIS A 28 -2.54 -14.94 -14.99
N MET A 29 -3.76 -15.00 -14.46
CA MET A 29 -4.04 -15.55 -13.12
C MET A 29 -4.46 -17.01 -13.14
N GLU A 30 -4.54 -17.66 -14.31
CA GLU A 30 -4.99 -19.05 -14.47
C GLU A 30 -4.29 -20.02 -13.54
N ASP A 31 -2.97 -19.93 -13.45
CA ASP A 31 -2.15 -20.79 -12.59
C ASP A 31 -2.47 -20.70 -11.09
N TYR A 32 -3.15 -19.64 -10.65
CA TYR A 32 -3.49 -19.36 -9.24
C TYR A 32 -4.95 -19.62 -8.91
N ILE A 33 -5.76 -19.99 -9.91
CA ILE A 33 -7.17 -20.33 -9.75
C ILE A 33 -7.30 -21.81 -9.51
N PHE A 34 -7.93 -22.18 -8.40
CA PHE A 34 -8.20 -23.58 -8.06
C PHE A 34 -9.39 -24.13 -8.85
N CYS A 35 -10.51 -23.37 -8.89
CA CYS A 35 -11.71 -23.74 -9.63
C CYS A 35 -12.64 -22.54 -9.83
N GLU A 36 -13.72 -22.75 -10.58
CA GLU A 36 -14.84 -21.82 -10.72
C GLU A 36 -16.06 -22.38 -10.00
N LYS A 37 -16.72 -21.56 -9.17
CA LYS A 37 -17.98 -21.89 -8.50
C LYS A 37 -18.91 -20.68 -8.50
N ASN A 38 -20.15 -20.86 -8.94
CA ASN A 38 -21.16 -19.78 -9.00
C ASN A 38 -20.70 -18.53 -9.77
N ASN A 39 -20.01 -18.69 -10.91
CA ASN A 39 -19.42 -17.61 -11.70
C ASN A 39 -18.37 -16.77 -10.96
N ILE A 40 -17.78 -17.28 -9.88
CA ILE A 40 -16.70 -16.68 -9.11
C ILE A 40 -15.51 -17.61 -9.16
N HIS A 41 -14.32 -17.07 -9.39
CA HIS A 41 -13.08 -17.83 -9.30
C HIS A 41 -12.70 -18.05 -7.84
N ILE A 42 -12.27 -19.27 -7.54
CA ILE A 42 -11.73 -19.65 -6.23
C ILE A 42 -10.21 -19.73 -6.37
N ILE A 43 -9.51 -19.01 -5.52
CA ILE A 43 -8.05 -18.93 -5.51
C ILE A 43 -7.47 -20.12 -4.75
N ASP A 44 -6.32 -20.63 -5.22
CA ASP A 44 -5.58 -21.71 -4.58
C ASP A 44 -4.88 -21.20 -3.32
N LEU A 45 -5.42 -21.56 -2.15
CA LEU A 45 -4.88 -21.17 -0.85
C LEU A 45 -3.53 -21.78 -0.52
N TYR A 46 -3.17 -22.92 -1.10
CA TYR A 46 -1.85 -23.51 -0.90
C TYR A 46 -0.76 -22.63 -1.53
N LYS A 47 -0.99 -22.19 -2.76
CA LYS A 47 -0.09 -21.23 -3.44
C LYS A 47 -0.07 -19.88 -2.73
N THR A 48 -1.21 -19.43 -2.24
CA THR A 48 -1.31 -18.20 -1.44
C THR A 48 -0.45 -18.29 -0.19
N GLN A 49 -0.56 -19.37 0.57
CA GLN A 49 0.23 -19.58 1.79
C GLN A 49 1.74 -19.60 1.49
N GLU A 50 2.15 -20.33 0.45
CA GLU A 50 3.56 -20.41 0.02
C GLU A 50 4.10 -19.00 -0.31
N LYS A 51 3.33 -18.21 -1.05
CA LYS A 51 3.72 -16.84 -1.43
C LYS A 51 3.77 -15.88 -0.24
N ILE A 52 2.90 -16.02 0.75
CA ILE A 52 2.97 -15.24 1.98
C ILE A 52 4.27 -15.52 2.74
N VAL A 53 4.67 -16.78 2.84
CA VAL A 53 5.91 -17.16 3.52
C VAL A 53 7.13 -16.61 2.77
N GLU A 54 7.15 -16.71 1.45
CA GLU A 54 8.20 -16.13 0.60
C GLU A 54 8.33 -14.61 0.78
N LEU A 55 7.20 -13.90 0.80
CA LEU A 55 7.15 -12.45 1.06
C LEU A 55 7.71 -12.11 2.44
N TYR A 56 7.28 -12.84 3.45
CA TYR A 56 7.75 -12.63 4.81
C TYR A 56 9.27 -12.75 4.93
N GLU A 57 9.87 -13.79 4.35
CA GLU A 57 11.33 -13.96 4.37
C GLU A 57 12.04 -12.87 3.54
N THR A 58 11.45 -12.45 2.43
CA THR A 58 11.97 -11.34 1.61
C THR A 58 11.97 -10.02 2.40
N PHE A 59 10.87 -9.67 3.05
CA PHE A 59 10.77 -8.43 3.83
C PHE A 59 11.65 -8.47 5.08
N LYS A 60 11.80 -9.61 5.68
CA LYS A 60 12.72 -9.80 6.80
C LYS A 60 14.18 -9.61 6.36
N ALA A 61 14.56 -10.11 5.19
CA ALA A 61 15.88 -9.87 4.61
C ALA A 61 16.10 -8.38 4.30
N LEU A 62 15.14 -7.71 3.65
CA LEU A 62 15.20 -6.27 3.36
C LEU A 62 15.33 -5.44 4.63
N SER A 63 14.52 -5.74 5.64
CA SER A 63 14.56 -5.04 6.93
C SER A 63 15.88 -5.24 7.68
N SER A 64 16.49 -6.43 7.59
CA SER A 64 17.76 -6.72 8.26
C SER A 64 18.94 -5.89 7.74
N VAL A 65 18.86 -5.44 6.49
CA VAL A 65 19.87 -4.57 5.84
C VAL A 65 19.53 -3.08 6.05
N GLY A 66 18.37 -2.77 6.66
CA GLY A 66 17.93 -1.40 6.89
C GLY A 66 17.19 -0.76 5.71
N ASN A 67 16.81 -1.54 4.72
CA ASN A 67 16.05 -1.07 3.56
C ASN A 67 14.65 -0.63 3.97
N LYS A 68 14.16 0.41 3.32
CA LYS A 68 12.82 0.98 3.54
C LYS A 68 11.82 0.44 2.53
N VAL A 69 10.81 -0.24 3.02
CA VAL A 69 9.68 -0.72 2.22
C VAL A 69 8.52 0.25 2.40
N MET A 70 8.05 0.86 1.30
CA MET A 70 6.86 1.70 1.32
C MET A 70 5.61 0.85 1.14
N VAL A 71 4.63 1.01 2.03
CA VAL A 71 3.35 0.32 1.93
C VAL A 71 2.30 1.24 1.32
N VAL A 72 1.63 0.77 0.27
CA VAL A 72 0.63 1.54 -0.48
C VAL A 72 -0.70 0.78 -0.46
N GLY A 73 -1.75 1.45 0.02
CA GLY A 73 -3.09 0.86 0.02
C GLY A 73 -4.14 1.93 0.29
N THR A 74 -4.76 2.45 -0.78
CA THR A 74 -5.71 3.57 -0.71
C THR A 74 -7.16 3.11 -0.60
N LYS A 75 -7.42 1.81 -0.71
CA LYS A 75 -8.76 1.27 -0.46
C LYS A 75 -9.19 1.52 0.99
N ARG A 76 -10.44 1.92 1.17
CA ARG A 76 -11.04 2.20 2.48
C ARG A 76 -10.84 1.06 3.50
N VAL A 77 -10.86 -0.19 3.05
CA VAL A 77 -10.66 -1.37 3.92
C VAL A 77 -9.21 -1.49 4.35
N ALA A 78 -8.25 -1.16 3.47
CA ALA A 78 -6.82 -1.29 3.71
C ALA A 78 -6.21 -0.09 4.44
N SER A 79 -6.77 1.10 4.24
CA SER A 79 -6.24 2.38 4.71
C SER A 79 -5.84 2.37 6.19
N SER A 80 -6.73 1.93 7.08
CA SER A 80 -6.46 1.88 8.52
C SER A 80 -5.33 0.91 8.90
N TYR A 81 -5.25 -0.25 8.23
CA TYR A 81 -4.17 -1.21 8.45
C TYR A 81 -2.81 -0.70 7.96
N VAL A 82 -2.82 0.02 6.83
CA VAL A 82 -1.60 0.64 6.28
C VAL A 82 -1.07 1.72 7.21
N GLU A 83 -1.94 2.57 7.76
CA GLU A 83 -1.58 3.58 8.75
C GLU A 83 -1.04 2.97 10.04
N GLU A 84 -1.73 1.98 10.59
CA GLU A 84 -1.31 1.27 11.79
C GLU A 84 0.07 0.60 11.60
N PHE A 85 0.28 -0.02 10.43
CA PHE A 85 1.57 -0.61 10.08
C PHE A 85 2.69 0.45 10.05
N GLY A 86 2.46 1.57 9.35
CA GLY A 86 3.43 2.65 9.26
C GLY A 86 3.78 3.24 10.62
N GLN A 87 2.78 3.50 11.46
CA GLN A 87 2.98 4.02 12.81
C GLN A 87 3.77 3.05 13.72
N LYS A 88 3.51 1.74 13.62
CA LYS A 88 4.21 0.72 14.41
C LYS A 88 5.64 0.45 13.97
N THR A 89 5.91 0.54 12.68
CA THR A 89 7.19 0.14 12.09
C THR A 89 8.10 1.32 11.74
N GLY A 90 7.57 2.54 11.64
CA GLY A 90 8.29 3.69 11.11
C GLY A 90 8.60 3.58 9.61
N MET A 91 7.99 2.63 8.91
CA MET A 91 8.11 2.49 7.46
C MET A 91 7.22 3.51 6.74
N PRO A 92 7.64 4.04 5.58
CA PRO A 92 6.82 4.95 4.81
C PRO A 92 5.56 4.26 4.29
N TYR A 93 4.45 5.01 4.25
CA TYR A 93 3.17 4.47 3.81
C TYR A 93 2.31 5.50 3.09
N ILE A 94 1.36 5.02 2.28
CA ILE A 94 0.32 5.84 1.63
C ILE A 94 -1.01 5.13 1.81
N SER A 95 -1.92 5.78 2.55
CA SER A 95 -3.21 5.21 2.94
C SER A 95 -4.42 5.87 2.29
N HIS A 96 -4.27 7.09 1.74
CA HIS A 96 -5.40 7.84 1.21
C HIS A 96 -5.41 7.91 -0.31
N ARG A 97 -4.43 8.57 -0.92
CA ARG A 97 -4.38 8.75 -2.36
C ARG A 97 -2.95 8.81 -2.87
N TRP A 98 -2.65 8.00 -3.87
CA TRP A 98 -1.42 8.15 -4.63
C TRP A 98 -1.51 9.38 -5.53
N LEU A 99 -0.59 10.31 -5.41
CA LEU A 99 -0.46 11.41 -6.35
C LEU A 99 0.53 11.04 -7.45
N GLY A 100 0.16 11.32 -8.70
CA GLY A 100 1.09 11.10 -9.81
C GLY A 100 2.39 11.86 -9.61
N GLY A 101 3.52 11.18 -9.83
CA GLY A 101 4.85 11.74 -9.63
C GLY A 101 5.48 11.48 -8.26
N MET A 102 4.85 10.73 -7.37
CA MET A 102 5.40 10.48 -6.03
C MET A 102 6.77 9.79 -6.04
N LEU A 103 7.05 8.97 -7.02
CA LEU A 103 8.38 8.37 -7.22
C LEU A 103 9.14 9.06 -8.38
N THR A 104 8.47 9.28 -9.50
CA THR A 104 9.10 9.80 -10.72
C THR A 104 9.42 11.28 -10.65
N ASN A 105 8.74 12.07 -9.82
CA ASN A 105 8.95 13.50 -9.64
C ASN A 105 9.06 13.89 -8.15
N TRP A 106 9.87 13.13 -7.43
CA TRP A 106 10.05 13.31 -5.98
C TRP A 106 10.50 14.72 -5.57
N LYS A 107 11.28 15.40 -6.43
CA LYS A 107 11.69 16.80 -6.16
C LYS A 107 10.49 17.75 -6.00
N THR A 108 9.49 17.61 -6.86
CA THR A 108 8.27 18.42 -6.79
C THR A 108 7.39 18.02 -5.60
N ILE A 109 7.33 16.72 -5.29
CA ILE A 109 6.58 16.20 -4.13
C ILE A 109 7.17 16.67 -2.79
N LYS A 110 8.48 16.88 -2.72
CA LYS A 110 9.11 17.44 -1.52
C LYS A 110 8.64 18.86 -1.16
N VAL A 111 8.21 19.65 -2.13
CA VAL A 111 7.78 21.04 -1.87
C VAL A 111 6.57 21.11 -0.92
N PRO A 112 5.43 20.45 -1.19
CA PRO A 112 4.32 20.41 -0.23
C PRO A 112 4.65 19.68 1.08
N ILE A 113 5.55 18.68 1.05
CA ILE A 113 6.01 18.03 2.29
C ILE A 113 6.78 19.01 3.17
N ASN A 114 7.72 19.78 2.62
CA ASN A 114 8.46 20.78 3.37
C ASN A 114 7.52 21.85 3.94
N LYS A 115 6.52 22.29 3.15
CA LYS A 115 5.50 23.23 3.63
C LYS A 115 4.71 22.67 4.83
N LEU A 116 4.42 21.37 4.82
CA LEU A 116 3.75 20.70 5.95
C LEU A 116 4.66 20.66 7.19
N LEU A 117 5.92 20.32 7.03
CA LEU A 117 6.90 20.28 8.14
C LEU A 117 7.11 21.68 8.73
N GLU A 118 7.29 22.72 7.91
CA GLU A 118 7.38 24.11 8.38
C GLU A 118 6.14 24.53 9.17
N TYR A 119 4.95 24.12 8.71
CA TYR A 119 3.72 24.43 9.44
C TYR A 119 3.68 23.72 10.80
N GLU A 120 4.08 22.44 10.87
CA GLU A 120 4.15 21.67 12.12
C GLU A 120 5.15 22.33 13.10
N GLU A 121 6.31 22.77 12.62
CA GLU A 121 7.31 23.50 13.42
C GLU A 121 6.77 24.85 13.93
N ASN A 122 6.14 25.66 13.05
CA ASN A 122 5.57 26.96 13.41
C ASN A 122 4.39 26.81 14.39
N LYS A 123 3.63 25.71 14.30
CA LYS A 123 2.57 25.40 15.24
C LYS A 123 3.12 25.05 16.62
N SER A 124 4.18 24.25 16.67
CA SER A 124 4.82 23.84 17.92
C SER A 124 5.55 24.99 18.63
N SER A 125 6.09 25.95 17.86
CA SER A 125 6.78 27.14 18.40
C SER A 125 5.85 28.31 18.77
N GLY A 126 4.51 28.16 18.55
CA GLY A 126 3.54 29.22 18.87
C GLY A 126 3.51 30.39 17.88
N GLN A 127 4.27 30.35 16.80
CA GLN A 127 4.36 31.46 15.83
C GLN A 127 3.02 31.71 15.10
N LEU A 128 2.14 30.70 15.02
CA LEU A 128 0.82 30.83 14.39
C LEU A 128 -0.18 31.65 15.22
N GLU A 129 0.07 31.89 16.50
CA GLU A 129 -0.82 32.66 17.38
C GLU A 129 -0.95 34.15 16.98
N ASN A 130 0.07 34.66 16.28
CA ASN A 130 0.12 36.03 15.81
C ASN A 130 -0.59 36.24 14.46
N MET A 131 -1.14 35.20 13.83
CA MET A 131 -1.84 35.27 12.56
C MET A 131 -3.28 35.74 12.72
N ILE A 132 -3.83 36.38 11.66
CA ILE A 132 -5.24 36.72 11.58
C ILE A 132 -6.07 35.44 11.61
N LYS A 133 -7.10 35.35 12.47
CA LYS A 133 -7.93 34.14 12.65
C LYS A 133 -8.43 33.52 11.34
N LYS A 134 -8.83 34.37 10.37
CA LYS A 134 -9.32 33.89 9.06
C LYS A 134 -8.23 33.19 8.27
N GLU A 135 -7.02 33.73 8.26
CA GLU A 135 -5.86 33.14 7.55
C GLU A 135 -5.40 31.85 8.23
N ALA A 136 -5.35 31.82 9.56
CA ALA A 136 -5.02 30.63 10.33
C ALA A 136 -5.98 29.46 10.04
N VAL A 137 -7.29 29.71 9.98
CA VAL A 137 -8.29 28.68 9.65
C VAL A 137 -8.14 28.18 8.20
N MET A 138 -7.83 29.06 7.25
CA MET A 138 -7.60 28.65 5.86
C MET A 138 -6.33 27.81 5.73
N LEU A 139 -5.25 28.23 6.39
CA LEU A 139 -3.98 27.52 6.41
C LEU A 139 -4.15 26.13 7.07
N GLU A 140 -4.83 26.05 8.20
CA GLU A 140 -5.11 24.79 8.88
C GLU A 140 -5.88 23.79 7.98
N LYS A 141 -6.88 24.28 7.24
CA LYS A 141 -7.62 23.44 6.28
C LYS A 141 -6.75 22.94 5.13
N GLU A 142 -5.84 23.77 4.63
CA GLU A 142 -4.87 23.37 3.60
C GLU A 142 -3.90 22.33 4.15
N MET A 143 -3.34 22.56 5.32
CA MET A 143 -2.40 21.63 5.95
C MET A 143 -3.04 20.29 6.30
N LYS A 144 -4.28 20.29 6.78
CA LYS A 144 -5.03 19.03 6.99
C LYS A 144 -5.16 18.20 5.72
N LYS A 145 -5.39 18.84 4.55
CA LYS A 145 -5.44 18.12 3.27
C LYS A 145 -4.08 17.57 2.86
N LEU A 146 -3.00 18.30 3.11
CA LEU A 146 -1.64 17.84 2.82
C LEU A 146 -1.23 16.70 3.77
N SER A 147 -1.53 16.81 5.05
CA SER A 147 -1.26 15.78 6.05
C SER A 147 -1.92 14.44 5.67
N LEU A 148 -3.19 14.44 5.27
CA LEU A 148 -3.89 13.23 4.83
C LEU A 148 -3.16 12.46 3.71
N VAL A 149 -2.41 13.17 2.87
CA VAL A 149 -1.72 12.55 1.72
C VAL A 149 -0.26 12.24 2.03
N PHE A 150 0.41 13.11 2.79
CA PHE A 150 1.87 13.07 2.93
C PHE A 150 2.36 12.62 4.30
N ASP A 151 1.48 12.45 5.29
CA ASP A 151 1.89 12.13 6.67
C ASP A 151 2.77 10.87 6.74
N GLY A 152 2.41 9.84 6.00
CA GLY A 152 3.17 8.59 5.94
C GLY A 152 4.50 8.66 5.17
N VAL A 153 4.77 9.76 4.45
CA VAL A 153 6.00 9.91 3.64
C VAL A 153 6.81 11.14 4.00
N LYS A 154 6.35 11.95 4.98
CA LYS A 154 7.01 13.21 5.36
C LYS A 154 8.44 13.02 5.86
N ASP A 155 8.73 11.91 6.53
CA ASP A 155 10.04 11.58 7.10
C ASP A 155 10.99 10.90 6.11
N MET A 156 10.57 10.73 4.86
CA MET A 156 11.38 10.11 3.82
C MET A 156 12.49 11.03 3.32
N LYS A 157 13.73 10.62 3.50
CA LYS A 157 14.90 11.34 2.96
C LYS A 157 15.12 11.12 1.46
N GLY A 158 14.65 10.00 0.93
CA GLY A 158 14.83 9.57 -0.47
C GLY A 158 13.74 8.61 -0.92
N LEU A 159 13.92 8.02 -2.11
CA LEU A 159 13.02 7.00 -2.63
C LEU A 159 13.10 5.72 -1.77
N PRO A 160 12.02 4.92 -1.70
CA PRO A 160 12.03 3.65 -1.00
C PRO A 160 12.83 2.60 -1.80
N ASP A 161 13.37 1.59 -1.10
CA ASP A 161 14.10 0.48 -1.71
C ASP A 161 13.17 -0.57 -2.33
N ALA A 162 11.94 -0.65 -1.85
CA ALA A 162 10.87 -1.49 -2.38
C ALA A 162 9.51 -0.88 -2.08
N ILE A 163 8.48 -1.28 -2.84
CA ILE A 163 7.10 -0.95 -2.52
C ILE A 163 6.27 -2.22 -2.34
N PHE A 164 5.35 -2.18 -1.37
CA PHE A 164 4.32 -3.19 -1.16
C PHE A 164 2.95 -2.58 -1.41
N VAL A 165 2.23 -3.10 -2.38
CA VAL A 165 0.97 -2.53 -2.88
C VAL A 165 -0.19 -3.45 -2.50
N ILE A 166 -1.19 -2.89 -1.84
CA ILE A 166 -2.45 -3.59 -1.54
C ILE A 166 -3.45 -3.24 -2.65
N ASP A 167 -3.86 -4.26 -3.40
CA ASP A 167 -4.67 -4.13 -4.63
C ASP A 167 -3.95 -3.38 -5.77
N VAL A 168 -3.19 -4.14 -6.51
CA VAL A 168 -2.39 -3.65 -7.66
C VAL A 168 -3.25 -3.02 -8.75
N GLU A 169 -4.49 -3.48 -8.94
CA GLU A 169 -5.39 -2.94 -9.95
C GLU A 169 -5.87 -1.52 -9.60
N ASN A 170 -6.09 -1.26 -8.31
CA ASN A 170 -6.44 0.07 -7.81
C ASN A 170 -5.24 1.03 -7.86
N GLU A 171 -4.04 0.53 -7.59
CA GLU A 171 -2.81 1.32 -7.45
C GLU A 171 -1.92 1.27 -8.69
N LYS A 172 -2.48 1.14 -9.89
CA LYS A 172 -1.74 1.04 -11.17
C LYS A 172 -0.68 2.12 -11.36
N ILE A 173 -0.98 3.35 -10.96
CA ILE A 173 -0.07 4.48 -11.13
C ILE A 173 1.18 4.29 -10.27
N ALA A 174 1.01 3.85 -9.02
CA ALA A 174 2.12 3.56 -8.11
C ALA A 174 3.03 2.47 -8.68
N VAL A 175 2.43 1.39 -9.19
CA VAL A 175 3.17 0.28 -9.81
C VAL A 175 3.95 0.75 -11.04
N GLN A 176 3.32 1.51 -11.94
CA GLN A 176 3.98 2.04 -13.14
C GLN A 176 5.14 2.99 -12.82
N GLU A 177 4.98 3.84 -11.81
CA GLU A 177 6.04 4.74 -11.38
C GLU A 177 7.22 3.97 -10.77
N ALA A 178 6.94 2.99 -9.91
CA ALA A 178 7.97 2.15 -9.32
C ALA A 178 8.77 1.38 -10.40
N GLN A 179 8.08 0.80 -11.39
CA GLN A 179 8.72 0.13 -12.51
C GLN A 179 9.63 1.07 -13.31
N LYS A 180 9.18 2.31 -13.59
CA LYS A 180 10.00 3.33 -14.27
C LYS A 180 11.25 3.69 -13.48
N MET A 181 11.18 3.66 -12.16
CA MET A 181 12.30 3.96 -11.27
C MET A 181 13.18 2.74 -10.96
N GLY A 182 12.84 1.55 -11.47
CA GLY A 182 13.55 0.31 -11.17
C GLY A 182 13.39 -0.18 -9.73
N ILE A 183 12.34 0.28 -9.03
CA ILE A 183 12.05 -0.12 -7.66
C ILE A 183 11.25 -1.42 -7.68
N PRO A 184 11.67 -2.47 -6.95
CA PRO A 184 10.95 -3.73 -6.89
C PRO A 184 9.56 -3.54 -6.28
N VAL A 185 8.56 -4.16 -6.93
CA VAL A 185 7.15 -4.06 -6.55
C VAL A 185 6.67 -5.41 -6.05
N TYR A 186 6.20 -5.44 -4.83
CA TYR A 186 5.48 -6.56 -4.22
C TYR A 186 4.02 -6.17 -4.06
N GLY A 187 3.08 -7.10 -4.23
CA GLY A 187 1.69 -6.69 -4.17
C GLY A 187 0.71 -7.80 -3.84
N LEU A 188 -0.38 -7.40 -3.18
CA LEU A 188 -1.59 -8.20 -3.10
C LEU A 188 -2.34 -8.07 -4.40
N VAL A 189 -2.63 -9.20 -5.03
CA VAL A 189 -3.37 -9.27 -6.29
C VAL A 189 -4.61 -10.12 -6.14
N ASP A 190 -5.64 -9.74 -6.87
CA ASP A 190 -6.83 -10.55 -7.03
C ASP A 190 -6.89 -11.10 -8.47
N THR A 191 -7.85 -11.95 -8.76
CA THR A 191 -8.02 -12.64 -10.05
C THR A 191 -8.20 -11.71 -11.25
N ASN A 192 -8.47 -10.42 -11.06
CA ASN A 192 -8.57 -9.40 -12.11
C ASN A 192 -7.23 -8.72 -12.46
N SER A 193 -6.19 -8.94 -11.67
CA SER A 193 -4.91 -8.24 -11.79
C SER A 193 -3.94 -8.95 -12.74
N ASN A 194 -2.94 -8.22 -13.26
CA ASN A 194 -1.87 -8.81 -14.04
C ASN A 194 -0.63 -9.04 -13.16
N PRO A 195 -0.29 -10.30 -12.85
CA PRO A 195 0.83 -10.64 -11.98
C PRO A 195 2.21 -10.41 -12.61
N LYS A 196 2.31 -10.38 -13.94
CA LYS A 196 3.59 -10.28 -14.66
C LYS A 196 4.33 -8.97 -14.44
N ASN A 197 3.64 -7.95 -13.96
CA ASN A 197 4.19 -6.64 -13.69
C ASN A 197 4.74 -6.49 -12.27
N LEU A 198 4.77 -7.56 -11.49
CA LEU A 198 5.20 -7.56 -10.10
C LEU A 198 6.45 -8.42 -9.91
N SER A 199 7.29 -8.01 -8.98
CA SER A 199 8.46 -8.79 -8.59
C SER A 199 8.08 -10.06 -7.86
N LEU A 200 6.91 -10.13 -7.22
CA LEU A 200 6.18 -11.28 -6.66
C LEU A 200 4.94 -10.83 -5.84
N ILE A 201 3.86 -11.48 -5.83
CA ILE A 201 3.10 -12.31 -4.89
C ILE A 201 1.61 -12.12 -5.01
N HIS A 202 0.91 -13.25 -4.97
CA HIS A 202 -0.53 -13.36 -5.06
C HIS A 202 -1.14 -13.64 -3.69
N ILE A 203 -1.99 -12.71 -3.22
CA ILE A 203 -2.89 -12.95 -2.09
C ILE A 203 -4.21 -12.30 -2.46
N SER A 204 -5.30 -13.06 -2.39
CA SER A 204 -6.63 -12.52 -2.61
C SER A 204 -7.02 -11.54 -1.49
N GLU A 205 -7.65 -10.45 -1.86
CA GLU A 205 -8.29 -9.56 -0.91
C GLU A 205 -9.68 -10.13 -0.56
N PRO A 206 -10.09 -10.21 0.73
CA PRO A 206 -11.42 -10.65 1.08
C PRO A 206 -12.45 -9.63 0.57
N THR A 207 -13.13 -9.98 -0.52
CA THR A 207 -14.31 -9.23 -0.97
C THR A 207 -15.44 -9.56 -0.01
N ARG A 208 -15.91 -8.56 0.76
CA ARG A 208 -17.17 -8.73 1.51
C ARG A 208 -18.26 -9.11 0.53
N PRO A 209 -19.07 -10.15 0.81
CA PRO A 209 -20.27 -10.39 0.04
C PRO A 209 -21.13 -9.13 0.13
N SER A 210 -21.45 -8.54 -1.01
CA SER A 210 -22.46 -7.50 -1.10
C SER A 210 -23.79 -8.13 -0.68
N SER A 211 -24.27 -7.76 0.51
CA SER A 211 -25.65 -7.98 0.95
C SER A 211 -26.63 -7.42 -0.04
#